data_3e05d4274d6b7fdd8de41bafc64451ce
#
_entry.id   3e05d4274d6b7fdd8de41bafc64451ce
#
_cell.length_a   1.000
_cell.length_b   1.000
_cell.length_c   1.000
_cell.angle_alpha   90.00
_cell.angle_beta   90.00
_cell.angle_gamma   90.00
#
_symmetry.space_group_name_H-M   'P 1'
#
loop_
_entity.id
_entity.type
_entity.pdbx_description
1 polymer ?
#
loop_
_entity_poly.entity_id
_entity_poly.type
_entity_poly.pdbx_seq_one_letter_code
_entity_poly.pdbx_strand_id
1 'polypeptide(L)'
;EIRLLPQNENLGFGRANNIGMKIALTEGYDFVFLLNQDAWIDSNTIGKLVELSQSHLQYGILSPVHLTGKGDKPDPGFGHYAQIQELSQLPENEILPIPFANAAFWMIPVSVLKKVGGFCPLFYHYGEDKDFVNRLTYHNYQVSYSPKVFGNHDREYRPMTHQGFLRTEYVYHLSEYANIRFHWLKAFGYGVLAPMKKALVALLKGRTSLSKDYFHMTFQLLRRSKEVCFYRKTNRLSNPHYIQ
;
A
#
# COMPACT_ATOMS: atom_id res chain seq x y z
N GLU A 1 2.49 16.97 21.61
CA GLU A 1 2.41 15.89 22.62
C GLU A 1 2.64 14.54 21.93
N ILE A 2 3.49 13.66 22.52
CA ILE A 2 3.71 12.29 22.01
C ILE A 2 2.83 11.36 22.83
N ARG A 3 2.01 10.53 22.14
CA ARG A 3 1.18 9.47 22.74
C ARG A 3 1.72 8.11 22.34
N LEU A 4 2.27 7.35 23.29
CA LEU A 4 2.68 5.97 23.07
C LEU A 4 1.48 5.04 23.23
N LEU A 5 1.28 4.15 22.22
CA LEU A 5 0.20 3.17 22.17
C LEU A 5 0.77 1.75 22.15
N PRO A 6 1.27 1.23 23.29
CA PRO A 6 1.89 -0.08 23.33
C PRO A 6 0.85 -1.18 23.02
N GLN A 7 1.29 -2.18 22.25
CA GLN A 7 0.46 -3.35 21.90
C GLN A 7 1.08 -4.61 22.53
N ASN A 8 0.24 -5.53 23.00
CA ASN A 8 0.69 -6.79 23.61
C ASN A 8 1.23 -7.81 22.61
N GLU A 9 0.95 -7.59 21.30
CA GLU A 9 1.36 -8.47 20.20
C GLU A 9 1.70 -7.65 18.95
N ASN A 10 2.41 -8.26 18.01
CA ASN A 10 2.65 -7.66 16.71
C ASN A 10 1.38 -7.71 15.85
N LEU A 11 0.74 -6.57 15.69
CA LEU A 11 -0.48 -6.43 14.89
C LEU A 11 -0.25 -6.41 13.37
N GLY A 12 1.01 -6.27 12.95
CA GLY A 12 1.37 -5.93 11.56
C GLY A 12 1.09 -4.46 11.23
N PHE A 13 1.61 -4.01 10.09
CA PHE A 13 1.59 -2.60 9.69
C PHE A 13 0.16 -2.02 9.62
N GLY A 14 -0.73 -2.68 8.87
CA GLY A 14 -2.07 -2.14 8.62
C GLY A 14 -2.92 -2.01 9.88
N ARG A 15 -2.97 -3.04 10.73
CA ARG A 15 -3.79 -3.01 11.95
C ARG A 15 -3.26 -2.01 12.98
N ALA A 16 -1.93 -1.89 13.11
CA ALA A 16 -1.32 -0.91 14.01
C ALA A 16 -1.67 0.53 13.57
N ASN A 17 -1.55 0.84 12.27
CA ASN A 17 -1.94 2.14 11.74
C ASN A 17 -3.45 2.41 11.86
N ASN A 18 -4.30 1.39 11.77
CA ASN A 18 -5.75 1.54 11.97
C ASN A 18 -6.10 2.06 13.37
N ILE A 19 -5.31 1.75 14.39
CA ILE A 19 -5.50 2.31 15.74
C ILE A 19 -5.32 3.83 15.72
N GLY A 20 -4.23 4.31 15.11
CA GLY A 20 -3.98 5.74 14.95
C GLY A 20 -5.05 6.44 14.08
N MET A 21 -5.45 5.81 12.99
CA MET A 21 -6.53 6.32 12.11
C MET A 21 -7.87 6.40 12.85
N LYS A 22 -8.19 5.42 13.71
CA LYS A 22 -9.39 5.45 14.57
C LYS A 22 -9.34 6.63 15.54
N ILE A 23 -8.22 6.85 16.20
CA ILE A 23 -8.02 8.01 17.09
C ILE A 23 -8.25 9.30 16.32
N ALA A 24 -7.63 9.46 15.15
CA ALA A 24 -7.79 10.64 14.33
C ALA A 24 -9.27 10.90 13.94
N LEU A 25 -9.99 9.83 13.61
CA LEU A 25 -11.41 9.90 13.28
C LEU A 25 -12.27 10.31 14.49
N THR A 26 -12.01 9.74 15.67
CA THR A 26 -12.82 9.99 16.88
C THR A 26 -12.49 11.30 17.58
N GLU A 27 -11.26 11.76 17.53
CA GLU A 27 -10.81 13.01 18.13
C GLU A 27 -10.96 14.22 17.18
N GLY A 28 -11.44 14.00 15.94
CA GLY A 28 -11.79 15.08 15.01
C GLY A 28 -10.61 15.75 14.32
N TYR A 29 -9.51 15.01 14.11
CA TYR A 29 -8.39 15.50 13.30
C TYR A 29 -8.80 15.64 11.82
N ASP A 30 -8.16 16.56 11.10
CA ASP A 30 -8.39 16.77 9.67
C ASP A 30 -7.58 15.83 8.79
N PHE A 31 -6.37 15.46 9.24
CA PHE A 31 -5.41 14.66 8.48
C PHE A 31 -4.76 13.59 9.35
N VAL A 32 -4.34 12.51 8.69
CA VAL A 32 -3.42 11.50 9.20
C VAL A 32 -2.16 11.53 8.35
N PHE A 33 -1.00 11.56 8.99
CA PHE A 33 0.28 11.37 8.32
C PHE A 33 0.92 10.07 8.78
N LEU A 34 1.07 9.12 7.88
CA LEU A 34 1.80 7.88 8.15
C LEU A 34 3.30 8.15 7.99
N LEU A 35 4.08 7.72 8.96
CA LEU A 35 5.53 7.81 8.94
C LEU A 35 6.12 6.50 9.46
N ASN A 36 6.95 5.85 8.65
CA ASN A 36 7.66 4.64 9.06
C ASN A 36 8.74 4.96 10.09
N GLN A 37 9.07 3.96 10.93
CA GLN A 37 10.11 4.09 11.98
C GLN A 37 11.53 4.27 11.43
N ASP A 38 11.78 3.87 10.19
CA ASP A 38 13.03 3.98 9.44
C ASP A 38 13.01 5.15 8.42
N ALA A 39 12.16 6.15 8.70
CA ALA A 39 11.95 7.28 7.83
C ALA A 39 11.97 8.60 8.59
N TRP A 40 12.38 9.70 7.93
CA TRP A 40 12.34 11.06 8.48
C TRP A 40 12.03 12.09 7.42
N ILE A 41 11.57 13.23 7.86
CA ILE A 41 11.12 14.34 7.02
C ILE A 41 11.66 15.66 7.57
N ASP A 42 11.68 16.68 6.73
CA ASP A 42 11.98 18.04 7.13
C ASP A 42 10.86 18.67 7.97
N SER A 43 11.18 19.66 8.78
CA SER A 43 10.25 20.33 9.69
C SER A 43 9.04 20.98 9.00
N ASN A 44 9.19 21.40 7.74
CA ASN A 44 8.14 22.06 6.95
C ASN A 44 7.31 21.07 6.07
N THR A 45 7.69 19.80 6.01
CA THR A 45 7.07 18.77 5.14
C THR A 45 5.58 18.63 5.41
N ILE A 46 5.17 18.44 6.66
CA ILE A 46 3.76 18.25 7.02
C ILE A 46 2.93 19.47 6.65
N GLY A 47 3.40 20.69 6.96
CA GLY A 47 2.68 21.92 6.63
C GLY A 47 2.43 22.08 5.13
N LYS A 48 3.45 21.85 4.30
CA LYS A 48 3.31 21.89 2.84
C LYS A 48 2.35 20.83 2.30
N LEU A 49 2.42 19.58 2.82
CA LEU A 49 1.51 18.52 2.40
C LEU A 49 0.05 18.81 2.78
N VAL A 50 -0.19 19.41 3.96
CA VAL A 50 -1.53 19.83 4.37
C VAL A 50 -2.08 20.92 3.43
N GLU A 51 -1.31 21.97 3.16
CA GLU A 51 -1.69 23.06 2.25
C GLU A 51 -2.06 22.54 0.85
N LEU A 52 -1.20 21.71 0.27
CA LEU A 52 -1.46 21.09 -1.03
C LEU A 52 -2.68 20.16 -1.02
N SER A 53 -2.87 19.40 0.05
CA SER A 53 -4.00 18.49 0.18
C SER A 53 -5.34 19.24 0.30
N GLN A 54 -5.37 20.39 0.99
CA GLN A 54 -6.54 21.24 1.10
C GLN A 54 -6.94 21.86 -0.24
N SER A 55 -5.96 22.17 -1.09
CA SER A 55 -6.18 22.80 -2.40
C SER A 55 -6.55 21.78 -3.50
N HIS A 56 -6.38 20.47 -3.27
CA HIS A 56 -6.52 19.42 -4.30
C HIS A 56 -7.33 18.22 -3.79
N LEU A 57 -8.61 18.41 -3.56
CA LEU A 57 -9.52 17.43 -2.92
C LEU A 57 -9.69 16.09 -3.68
N GLN A 58 -9.30 16.04 -4.96
CA GLN A 58 -9.32 14.80 -5.75
C GLN A 58 -8.24 13.79 -5.32
N TYR A 59 -7.20 14.26 -4.62
CA TYR A 59 -6.15 13.40 -4.11
C TYR A 59 -6.50 12.88 -2.71
N GLY A 60 -6.64 11.58 -2.59
CA GLY A 60 -6.91 10.93 -1.31
C GLY A 60 -5.65 10.52 -0.56
N ILE A 61 -4.51 10.48 -1.25
CA ILE A 61 -3.17 10.33 -0.69
C ILE A 61 -2.26 11.34 -1.35
N LEU A 62 -1.55 12.11 -0.54
CA LEU A 62 -0.45 12.96 -0.99
C LEU A 62 0.84 12.50 -0.29
N SER A 63 1.88 12.24 -1.09
CA SER A 63 3.19 11.79 -0.64
C SER A 63 4.27 12.84 -0.96
N PRO A 64 5.33 12.97 -0.15
CA PRO A 64 6.57 13.58 -0.62
C PRO A 64 7.25 12.69 -1.65
N VAL A 65 8.30 13.16 -2.30
CA VAL A 65 9.28 12.31 -2.99
C VAL A 65 9.98 11.46 -1.94
N HIS A 66 9.97 10.13 -2.14
CA HIS A 66 10.75 9.24 -1.30
C HIS A 66 12.21 9.23 -1.77
N LEU A 67 13.11 9.58 -0.88
CA LEU A 67 14.55 9.47 -1.08
C LEU A 67 15.12 8.25 -0.38
N THR A 68 16.32 7.84 -0.79
CA THR A 68 17.13 6.87 -0.01
C THR A 68 17.47 7.42 1.36
N GLY A 69 17.94 6.60 2.29
CA GLY A 69 18.41 7.05 3.60
C GLY A 69 19.52 8.12 3.54
N LYS A 70 20.32 8.15 2.46
CA LYS A 70 21.33 9.20 2.26
C LYS A 70 20.75 10.51 1.70
N GLY A 71 19.52 10.49 1.19
CA GLY A 71 18.88 11.66 0.59
C GLY A 71 19.45 12.09 -0.76
N ASP A 72 20.33 11.30 -1.35
CA ASP A 72 21.09 11.63 -2.57
C ASP A 72 20.35 11.32 -3.87
N LYS A 73 19.36 10.45 -3.81
CA LYS A 73 18.56 10.02 -4.99
C LYS A 73 17.19 9.50 -4.58
N PRO A 74 16.24 9.38 -5.53
CA PRO A 74 14.95 8.75 -5.28
C PRO A 74 15.10 7.30 -4.80
N ASP A 75 14.23 6.89 -3.85
CA ASP A 75 14.06 5.46 -3.52
C ASP A 75 13.70 4.70 -4.80
N PRO A 76 14.35 3.55 -5.09
CA PRO A 76 14.12 2.83 -6.35
C PRO A 76 12.66 2.42 -6.58
N GLY A 77 11.93 2.07 -5.51
CA GLY A 77 10.52 1.71 -5.62
C GLY A 77 9.65 2.92 -5.97
N PHE A 78 9.89 4.06 -5.34
CA PHE A 78 9.22 5.31 -5.67
C PHE A 78 9.59 5.80 -7.08
N GLY A 79 10.88 5.82 -7.40
CA GLY A 79 11.39 6.25 -8.70
C GLY A 79 10.83 5.44 -9.87
N HIS A 80 10.61 4.14 -9.67
CA HIS A 80 9.95 3.29 -10.67
C HIS A 80 8.52 3.78 -11.01
N TYR A 81 7.72 4.12 -10.02
CA TYR A 81 6.34 4.60 -10.23
C TYR A 81 6.28 6.06 -10.69
N ALA A 82 7.18 6.91 -10.21
CA ALA A 82 7.28 8.31 -10.61
C ALA A 82 8.04 8.50 -11.94
N GLN A 83 8.68 7.44 -12.46
CA GLN A 83 9.52 7.44 -13.65
C GLN A 83 10.71 8.41 -13.57
N ILE A 84 11.33 8.48 -12.37
CA ILE A 84 12.52 9.29 -12.10
C ILE A 84 13.63 8.40 -11.50
N GLN A 85 14.87 8.64 -11.87
CA GLN A 85 16.05 7.96 -11.34
C GLN A 85 16.99 8.91 -10.60
N GLU A 86 16.97 10.19 -10.96
CA GLU A 86 17.79 11.26 -10.41
C GLU A 86 16.93 12.45 -10.00
N LEU A 87 17.38 13.21 -9.00
CA LEU A 87 16.68 14.40 -8.53
C LEU A 87 16.52 15.49 -9.59
N SER A 88 17.45 15.57 -10.53
CA SER A 88 17.42 16.48 -11.67
C SER A 88 16.25 16.25 -12.64
N GLN A 89 15.61 15.08 -12.55
CA GLN A 89 14.45 14.71 -13.38
C GLN A 89 13.10 15.10 -12.72
N LEU A 90 13.14 15.66 -11.51
CA LEU A 90 11.92 16.09 -10.83
C LEU A 90 11.26 17.23 -11.62
N PRO A 91 9.95 17.12 -11.88
CA PRO A 91 9.22 18.17 -12.60
C PRO A 91 8.98 19.39 -11.71
N GLU A 92 8.74 20.55 -12.33
CA GLU A 92 8.51 21.81 -11.62
C GLU A 92 7.11 21.95 -11.01
N ASN A 93 6.20 21.05 -11.33
CA ASN A 93 4.84 21.05 -10.82
C ASN A 93 4.82 21.01 -9.29
N GLU A 94 3.75 21.53 -8.68
CA GLU A 94 3.58 21.44 -7.22
C GLU A 94 3.09 20.06 -6.77
N ILE A 95 2.23 19.44 -7.58
CA ILE A 95 1.64 18.13 -7.30
C ILE A 95 1.39 17.36 -8.61
N LEU A 96 1.62 16.07 -8.57
CA LEU A 96 1.44 15.18 -9.71
C LEU A 96 0.78 13.86 -9.27
N PRO A 97 -0.10 13.29 -10.12
CA PRO A 97 -0.61 11.96 -9.88
C PRO A 97 0.50 10.92 -10.03
N ILE A 98 0.41 9.86 -9.23
CA ILE A 98 1.30 8.70 -9.30
C ILE A 98 0.46 7.42 -9.15
N PRO A 99 0.76 6.34 -9.90
CA PRO A 99 -0.03 5.12 -9.79
C PRO A 99 0.00 4.46 -8.41
N PHE A 100 1.12 4.63 -7.71
CA PHE A 100 1.34 4.05 -6.39
C PHE A 100 2.52 4.74 -5.70
N ALA A 101 2.41 4.94 -4.39
CA ALA A 101 3.51 5.25 -3.49
C ALA A 101 3.41 4.31 -2.27
N ASN A 102 4.52 3.91 -1.68
CA ASN A 102 4.52 3.12 -0.44
C ASN A 102 3.93 3.92 0.72
N ALA A 103 3.31 3.25 1.68
CA ALA A 103 2.71 3.87 2.87
C ALA A 103 3.74 4.35 3.92
N ALA A 104 4.96 4.70 3.50
CA ALA A 104 5.98 5.25 4.38
C ALA A 104 5.75 6.72 4.73
N PHE A 105 5.08 7.49 3.84
CA PHE A 105 4.86 8.93 3.96
C PHE A 105 3.50 9.34 3.40
N TRP A 106 2.41 8.76 3.87
CA TRP A 106 1.09 9.14 3.35
C TRP A 106 0.44 10.24 4.16
N MET A 107 0.17 11.39 3.56
CA MET A 107 -0.79 12.36 4.04
C MET A 107 -2.17 11.97 3.52
N ILE A 108 -3.11 11.70 4.43
CA ILE A 108 -4.47 11.24 4.11
C ILE A 108 -5.47 12.16 4.83
N PRO A 109 -6.38 12.84 4.11
CA PRO A 109 -7.49 13.54 4.75
C PRO A 109 -8.39 12.56 5.51
N VAL A 110 -8.83 12.90 6.72
CA VAL A 110 -9.76 12.05 7.49
C VAL A 110 -11.10 11.89 6.78
N SER A 111 -11.51 12.85 5.96
CA SER A 111 -12.68 12.74 5.08
C SER A 111 -12.56 11.57 4.09
N VAL A 112 -11.37 11.27 3.61
CA VAL A 112 -11.08 10.11 2.76
C VAL A 112 -11.19 8.81 3.57
N LEU A 113 -10.65 8.78 4.79
CA LEU A 113 -10.78 7.62 5.69
C LEU A 113 -12.24 7.32 6.03
N LYS A 114 -13.09 8.34 6.21
CA LYS A 114 -14.54 8.18 6.42
C LYS A 114 -15.22 7.44 5.25
N LYS A 115 -14.67 7.54 4.04
CA LYS A 115 -15.25 6.98 2.83
C LYS A 115 -14.59 5.65 2.40
N VAL A 116 -13.26 5.55 2.53
CA VAL A 116 -12.47 4.40 2.06
C VAL A 116 -12.21 3.39 3.18
N GLY A 117 -12.24 3.84 4.43
CA GLY A 117 -11.86 3.05 5.61
C GLY A 117 -10.35 3.02 5.84
N GLY A 118 -9.92 2.22 6.80
CA GLY A 118 -8.53 1.93 7.13
C GLY A 118 -7.92 0.80 6.28
N PHE A 119 -6.79 0.25 6.71
CA PHE A 119 -6.15 -0.90 6.08
C PHE A 119 -6.98 -2.18 6.27
N CYS A 120 -7.14 -2.96 5.20
CA CYS A 120 -7.93 -4.19 5.21
C CYS A 120 -7.21 -5.31 6.01
N PRO A 121 -7.88 -5.94 7.00
CA PRO A 121 -7.27 -7.02 7.80
C PRO A 121 -6.97 -8.30 7.03
N LEU A 122 -7.38 -8.40 5.77
CA LEU A 122 -7.02 -9.49 4.87
C LEU A 122 -5.50 -9.64 4.72
N PHE A 123 -4.77 -8.52 4.86
CA PHE A 123 -3.31 -8.42 4.74
C PHE A 123 -2.72 -8.25 6.14
N TYR A 124 -1.90 -9.22 6.57
CA TYR A 124 -1.18 -9.11 7.84
C TYR A 124 0.08 -8.25 7.70
N HIS A 125 0.83 -8.46 6.61
CA HIS A 125 2.07 -7.75 6.34
C HIS A 125 2.41 -7.83 4.86
N TYR A 126 2.57 -6.67 4.22
CA TYR A 126 2.66 -6.42 2.78
C TYR A 126 1.35 -6.62 2.02
N GLY A 127 1.11 -5.74 1.05
CA GLY A 127 -0.08 -5.73 0.19
C GLY A 127 -1.23 -4.89 0.72
N GLU A 128 -1.21 -4.49 2.01
CA GLU A 128 -2.19 -3.59 2.61
C GLU A 128 -2.21 -2.21 1.98
N ASP A 129 -1.05 -1.69 1.61
CA ASP A 129 -0.88 -0.42 0.89
C ASP A 129 -1.43 -0.51 -0.54
N LYS A 130 -1.13 -1.59 -1.24
CA LYS A 130 -1.67 -1.84 -2.58
C LYS A 130 -3.19 -1.98 -2.57
N ASP A 131 -3.74 -2.70 -1.59
CA ASP A 131 -5.18 -2.83 -1.40
C ASP A 131 -5.82 -1.47 -1.10
N PHE A 132 -5.21 -0.67 -0.21
CA PHE A 132 -5.70 0.66 0.12
C PHE A 132 -5.76 1.56 -1.11
N VAL A 133 -4.70 1.60 -1.94
CA VAL A 133 -4.67 2.36 -3.19
C VAL A 133 -5.71 1.86 -4.20
N ASN A 134 -5.95 0.55 -4.30
CA ASN A 134 -7.00 0.00 -5.16
C ASN A 134 -8.41 0.46 -4.71
N ARG A 135 -8.66 0.47 -3.38
CA ARG A 135 -9.93 0.98 -2.81
C ARG A 135 -10.07 2.48 -2.99
N LEU A 136 -9.01 3.23 -2.75
CA LEU A 136 -8.95 4.67 -2.96
C LEU A 136 -9.39 5.02 -4.40
N THR A 137 -8.77 4.36 -5.39
CA THR A 137 -9.09 4.56 -6.81
C THR A 137 -10.52 4.14 -7.15
N TYR A 138 -11.02 3.04 -6.56
CA TYR A 138 -12.40 2.60 -6.73
C TYR A 138 -13.42 3.64 -6.23
N HIS A 139 -13.08 4.35 -5.16
CA HIS A 139 -13.88 5.42 -4.59
C HIS A 139 -13.61 6.81 -5.24
N ASN A 140 -13.01 6.84 -6.43
CA ASN A 140 -12.75 8.02 -7.25
C ASN A 140 -11.76 9.03 -6.63
N TYR A 141 -10.81 8.56 -5.83
CA TYR A 141 -9.66 9.34 -5.41
C TYR A 141 -8.40 8.92 -6.17
N GLN A 142 -7.40 9.78 -6.17
CA GLN A 142 -6.10 9.53 -6.77
C GLN A 142 -5.00 9.56 -5.71
N VAL A 143 -3.88 8.87 -5.98
CA VAL A 143 -2.62 9.03 -5.27
C VAL A 143 -1.80 10.08 -5.98
N SER A 144 -1.13 10.94 -5.23
CA SER A 144 -0.28 12.00 -5.75
C SER A 144 1.00 12.14 -4.95
N TYR A 145 1.94 12.89 -5.49
CA TYR A 145 3.13 13.32 -4.78
C TYR A 145 3.47 14.77 -5.12
N SER A 146 4.20 15.44 -4.22
CA SER A 146 4.78 16.75 -4.50
C SER A 146 6.26 16.63 -4.82
N PRO A 147 6.72 17.05 -6.02
CA PRO A 147 8.14 17.07 -6.37
C PRO A 147 9.00 18.01 -5.52
N LYS A 148 8.36 18.92 -4.78
CA LYS A 148 9.02 19.95 -3.96
C LYS A 148 9.12 19.60 -2.48
N VAL A 149 8.64 18.41 -2.09
CA VAL A 149 8.61 17.93 -0.70
C VAL A 149 9.28 16.58 -0.63
N PHE A 150 10.16 16.37 0.35
CA PHE A 150 11.00 15.20 0.44
C PHE A 150 10.82 14.46 1.76
N GLY A 151 11.01 13.14 1.71
CA GLY A 151 11.12 12.29 2.87
C GLY A 151 12.17 11.21 2.64
N ASN A 152 13.05 11.00 3.61
CA ASN A 152 14.12 10.03 3.54
C ASN A 152 13.67 8.69 4.14
N HIS A 153 13.91 7.60 3.44
CA HIS A 153 13.54 6.26 3.84
C HIS A 153 14.78 5.34 3.84
N ASP A 154 15.26 4.99 5.03
CA ASP A 154 16.48 4.18 5.19
C ASP A 154 16.16 2.69 5.15
N ARG A 155 15.80 2.23 3.96
CA ARG A 155 15.52 0.80 3.76
C ARG A 155 16.78 -0.03 3.76
N GLU A 156 16.82 -1.06 4.60
CA GLU A 156 17.82 -2.10 4.48
C GLU A 156 17.60 -2.90 3.18
N TYR A 157 18.58 -2.86 2.29
CA TYR A 157 18.60 -3.73 1.13
C TYR A 157 19.05 -5.14 1.55
N ARG A 158 18.12 -6.08 1.48
CA ARG A 158 18.41 -7.50 1.75
C ARG A 158 18.27 -8.30 0.46
N PRO A 159 19.22 -9.22 0.15
CA PRO A 159 19.10 -10.11 -1.00
C PRO A 159 17.79 -10.92 -0.92
N MET A 160 17.13 -11.07 -2.06
CA MET A 160 15.89 -11.84 -2.16
C MET A 160 16.17 -13.33 -1.90
N THR A 161 15.62 -13.87 -0.83
CA THR A 161 15.64 -15.31 -0.56
C THR A 161 14.52 -16.00 -1.35
N HIS A 162 14.61 -17.35 -1.49
CA HIS A 162 13.52 -18.12 -2.10
C HIS A 162 12.19 -17.96 -1.37
N GLN A 163 12.21 -17.96 -0.03
CA GLN A 163 11.02 -17.70 0.79
C GLN A 163 10.50 -16.27 0.61
N GLY A 164 11.39 -15.29 0.55
CA GLY A 164 11.03 -13.89 0.25
C GLY A 164 10.36 -13.76 -1.11
N PHE A 165 10.88 -14.42 -2.13
CA PHE A 165 10.27 -14.47 -3.45
C PHE A 165 8.86 -15.06 -3.41
N LEU A 166 8.68 -16.23 -2.79
CA LEU A 166 7.37 -16.87 -2.66
C LEU A 166 6.37 -16.00 -1.88
N ARG A 167 6.82 -15.31 -0.83
CA ARG A 167 6.00 -14.36 -0.09
C ARG A 167 5.55 -13.19 -0.96
N THR A 168 6.46 -12.60 -1.75
CA THR A 168 6.13 -11.52 -2.68
C THR A 168 5.12 -11.98 -3.73
N GLU A 169 5.30 -13.17 -4.31
CA GLU A 169 4.36 -13.79 -5.24
C GLU A 169 2.98 -14.01 -4.61
N TYR A 170 2.94 -14.54 -3.39
CA TYR A 170 1.69 -14.75 -2.66
C TYR A 170 0.94 -13.42 -2.42
N VAL A 171 1.65 -12.40 -1.93
CA VAL A 171 1.08 -11.07 -1.68
C VAL A 171 0.57 -10.46 -2.98
N TYR A 172 1.34 -10.55 -4.07
CA TYR A 172 0.91 -10.09 -5.38
C TYR A 172 -0.42 -10.75 -5.80
N HIS A 173 -0.49 -12.08 -5.79
CA HIS A 173 -1.69 -12.80 -6.19
C HIS A 173 -2.89 -12.53 -5.26
N LEU A 174 -2.67 -12.41 -3.96
CA LEU A 174 -3.71 -12.05 -2.99
C LEU A 174 -4.22 -10.62 -3.24
N SER A 175 -3.33 -9.65 -3.51
CA SER A 175 -3.70 -8.26 -3.81
C SER A 175 -4.54 -8.16 -5.08
N GLU A 176 -4.17 -8.89 -6.14
CA GLU A 176 -4.96 -8.92 -7.38
C GLU A 176 -6.30 -9.64 -7.19
N TYR A 177 -6.34 -10.69 -6.34
CA TYR A 177 -7.57 -11.40 -6.00
C TYR A 177 -8.54 -10.53 -5.19
N ALA A 178 -8.02 -9.74 -4.27
CA ALA A 178 -8.80 -8.81 -3.44
C ALA A 178 -9.18 -7.52 -4.20
N ASN A 179 -8.55 -7.22 -5.32
CA ASN A 179 -8.72 -5.96 -6.06
C ASN A 179 -10.16 -5.73 -6.50
N ILE A 180 -10.84 -4.79 -5.84
CA ILE A 180 -12.26 -4.48 -6.08
C ILE A 180 -12.52 -3.75 -7.40
N ARG A 181 -11.47 -3.21 -8.05
CA ARG A 181 -11.55 -2.61 -9.39
C ARG A 181 -11.76 -3.65 -10.49
N PHE A 182 -11.44 -4.93 -10.19
CA PHE A 182 -11.65 -6.02 -11.13
C PHE A 182 -13.02 -6.64 -10.97
N HIS A 183 -13.60 -7.07 -12.10
CA HIS A 183 -14.70 -8.02 -12.06
C HIS A 183 -14.24 -9.34 -11.42
N TRP A 184 -15.17 -10.09 -10.80
CA TRP A 184 -14.84 -11.31 -10.05
C TRP A 184 -14.01 -12.32 -10.85
N LEU A 185 -14.40 -12.59 -12.10
CA LEU A 185 -13.69 -13.54 -12.97
C LEU A 185 -12.22 -13.12 -13.21
N LYS A 186 -11.98 -11.83 -13.43
CA LYS A 186 -10.62 -11.30 -13.60
C LYS A 186 -9.82 -11.43 -12.31
N ALA A 187 -10.41 -11.08 -11.17
CA ALA A 187 -9.77 -11.22 -9.87
C ALA A 187 -9.41 -12.68 -9.56
N PHE A 188 -10.35 -13.61 -9.78
CA PHE A 188 -10.12 -15.04 -9.64
C PHE A 188 -9.01 -15.55 -10.59
N GLY A 189 -9.02 -15.07 -11.83
CA GLY A 189 -7.97 -15.37 -12.81
C GLY A 189 -6.58 -15.01 -12.32
N TYR A 190 -6.38 -13.79 -11.82
CA TYR A 190 -5.08 -13.36 -11.29
C TYR A 190 -4.74 -14.00 -9.93
N GLY A 191 -5.73 -14.17 -9.06
CA GLY A 191 -5.53 -14.70 -7.71
C GLY A 191 -5.30 -16.21 -7.67
N VAL A 192 -6.02 -16.97 -8.49
CA VAL A 192 -6.04 -18.45 -8.40
C VAL A 192 -5.50 -19.12 -9.67
N LEU A 193 -5.99 -18.71 -10.85
CA LEU A 193 -5.60 -19.38 -12.10
C LEU A 193 -4.17 -19.04 -12.54
N ALA A 194 -3.69 -17.81 -12.25
CA ALA A 194 -2.34 -17.41 -12.63
C ALA A 194 -1.25 -18.18 -11.86
N PRO A 195 -1.28 -18.33 -10.52
CA PRO A 195 -0.31 -19.19 -9.82
C PRO A 195 -0.46 -20.66 -10.22
N MET A 196 -1.67 -21.17 -10.49
CA MET A 196 -1.88 -22.50 -11.04
C MET A 196 -1.14 -22.70 -12.39
N LYS A 197 -1.29 -21.73 -13.30
CA LYS A 197 -0.55 -21.73 -14.58
C LYS A 197 0.97 -21.72 -14.35
N LYS A 198 1.47 -20.90 -13.40
CA LYS A 198 2.90 -20.88 -13.05
C LYS A 198 3.37 -22.25 -12.54
N ALA A 199 2.55 -22.94 -11.74
CA ALA A 199 2.84 -24.28 -11.25
C ALA A 199 3.01 -25.29 -12.41
N LEU A 200 2.05 -25.31 -13.35
CA LEU A 200 2.09 -26.20 -14.52
C LEU A 200 3.30 -25.89 -15.43
N VAL A 201 3.58 -24.62 -15.69
CA VAL A 201 4.74 -24.22 -16.49
C VAL A 201 6.06 -24.62 -15.82
N ALA A 202 6.16 -24.48 -14.49
CA ALA A 202 7.34 -24.93 -13.74
C ALA A 202 7.51 -26.46 -13.83
N LEU A 203 6.41 -27.22 -13.74
CA LEU A 203 6.43 -28.68 -13.89
C LEU A 203 6.92 -29.09 -15.27
N LEU A 204 6.39 -28.52 -16.34
CA LEU A 204 6.80 -28.79 -17.72
C LEU A 204 8.28 -28.46 -17.98
N LYS A 205 8.85 -27.49 -17.24
CA LYS A 205 10.28 -27.12 -17.28
C LYS A 205 11.16 -27.94 -16.34
N GLY A 206 10.64 -29.00 -15.74
CA GLY A 206 11.39 -29.85 -14.80
C GLY A 206 11.71 -29.20 -13.44
N ARG A 207 11.16 -28.01 -13.15
CA ARG A 207 11.35 -27.27 -11.88
C ARG A 207 10.34 -27.73 -10.82
N THR A 208 10.47 -29.01 -10.39
CA THR A 208 9.47 -29.67 -9.55
C THR A 208 9.26 -29.02 -8.19
N SER A 209 10.33 -28.52 -7.54
CA SER A 209 10.21 -27.79 -6.27
C SER A 209 9.37 -26.52 -6.43
N LEU A 210 9.70 -25.68 -7.40
CA LEU A 210 8.98 -24.44 -7.67
C LEU A 210 7.52 -24.71 -8.08
N SER A 211 7.26 -25.80 -8.81
CA SER A 211 5.92 -26.26 -9.14
C SER A 211 5.10 -26.57 -7.89
N LYS A 212 5.66 -27.32 -6.94
CA LYS A 212 5.01 -27.62 -5.65
C LYS A 212 4.67 -26.34 -4.87
N ASP A 213 5.59 -25.39 -4.84
CA ASP A 213 5.39 -24.12 -4.15
C ASP A 213 4.19 -23.34 -4.74
N TYR A 214 4.09 -23.26 -6.08
CA TYR A 214 2.96 -22.61 -6.72
C TYR A 214 1.64 -23.37 -6.59
N PHE A 215 1.64 -24.70 -6.59
CA PHE A 215 0.44 -25.50 -6.28
C PHE A 215 -0.03 -25.22 -4.85
N HIS A 216 0.89 -25.21 -3.88
CA HIS A 216 0.58 -24.89 -2.49
C HIS A 216 0.00 -23.48 -2.36
N MET A 217 0.62 -22.49 -2.99
CA MET A 217 0.14 -21.11 -3.04
C MET A 217 -1.28 -21.02 -3.62
N THR A 218 -1.53 -21.68 -4.75
CA THR A 218 -2.85 -21.75 -5.39
C THR A 218 -3.91 -22.28 -4.43
N PHE A 219 -3.59 -23.37 -3.72
CA PHE A 219 -4.51 -23.97 -2.76
C PHE A 219 -4.77 -23.06 -1.54
N GLN A 220 -3.73 -22.38 -1.03
CA GLN A 220 -3.91 -21.39 0.04
C GLN A 220 -4.84 -20.25 -0.40
N LEU A 221 -4.64 -19.71 -1.60
CA LEU A 221 -5.48 -18.61 -2.14
C LEU A 221 -6.91 -19.08 -2.39
N LEU A 222 -7.10 -20.29 -2.89
CA LEU A 222 -8.42 -20.89 -3.10
C LEU A 222 -9.17 -21.07 -1.78
N ARG A 223 -8.51 -21.53 -0.73
CA ARG A 223 -9.11 -21.66 0.62
C ARG A 223 -9.57 -20.31 1.18
N ARG A 224 -8.90 -19.23 0.85
CA ARG A 224 -9.26 -17.86 1.27
C ARG A 224 -10.38 -17.23 0.44
N SER A 225 -10.96 -17.93 -0.54
CA SER A 225 -11.97 -17.35 -1.46
C SER A 225 -13.17 -16.74 -0.73
N LYS A 226 -13.67 -17.39 0.33
CA LYS A 226 -14.79 -16.86 1.13
C LYS A 226 -14.41 -15.55 1.82
N GLU A 227 -13.21 -15.51 2.40
CA GLU A 227 -12.67 -14.33 3.08
C GLU A 227 -12.45 -13.18 2.08
N VAL A 228 -11.82 -13.47 0.92
CA VAL A 228 -11.64 -12.50 -0.16
C VAL A 228 -12.97 -11.96 -0.65
N CYS A 229 -13.98 -12.82 -0.86
CA CYS A 229 -15.33 -12.39 -1.25
C CYS A 229 -15.94 -11.44 -0.22
N PHE A 230 -15.80 -11.76 1.07
CA PHE A 230 -16.31 -10.92 2.16
C PHE A 230 -15.68 -9.54 2.11
N TYR A 231 -14.32 -9.46 2.11
CA TYR A 231 -13.63 -8.18 2.08
C TYR A 231 -13.87 -7.40 0.79
N ARG A 232 -13.98 -8.05 -0.36
CA ARG A 232 -14.35 -7.37 -1.62
C ARG A 232 -15.74 -6.72 -1.57
N LYS A 233 -16.71 -7.35 -0.90
CA LYS A 233 -18.04 -6.75 -0.69
C LYS A 233 -17.95 -5.57 0.26
N THR A 234 -17.29 -5.75 1.41
CA THR A 234 -17.09 -4.70 2.41
C THR A 234 -16.38 -3.49 1.82
N ASN A 235 -15.27 -3.69 1.14
CA ASN A 235 -14.43 -2.63 0.57
C ASN A 235 -15.10 -1.79 -0.54
N ARG A 236 -16.20 -2.26 -1.12
CA ARG A 236 -17.01 -1.49 -2.08
C ARG A 236 -17.98 -0.51 -1.44
N LEU A 237 -18.25 -0.69 -0.16
CA LEU A 237 -19.13 0.22 0.58
C LEU A 237 -18.33 1.45 1.01
N SER A 238 -18.99 2.61 0.96
CA SER A 238 -18.38 3.88 1.37
C SER A 238 -18.66 4.10 2.87
N ASN A 239 -17.75 3.66 3.73
CA ASN A 239 -17.80 3.89 5.18
C ASN A 239 -16.41 3.68 5.84
N PRO A 240 -16.20 4.10 7.10
CA PRO A 240 -14.92 3.96 7.79
C PRO A 240 -14.65 2.53 8.29
N HIS A 241 -14.69 1.54 7.39
CA HIS A 241 -14.33 0.16 7.71
C HIS A 241 -12.97 0.07 8.39
N TYR A 242 -12.84 -0.83 9.35
CA TYR A 242 -11.61 -1.20 10.07
C TYR A 242 -11.08 -0.15 11.06
N ILE A 243 -11.73 1.02 11.17
CA ILE A 243 -11.36 2.15 12.05
C ILE A 243 -12.55 2.72 12.83
N GLN A 244 -13.65 1.97 12.94
CA GLN A 244 -14.83 2.31 13.74
C GLN A 244 -14.62 2.00 15.22
#